data_5fe9c9bbdae8c25fb26bd3c74e340d69
#
_entry.id   5fe9c9bbdae8c25fb26bd3c74e340d69
#
_cell.length_a   1.000
_cell.length_b   1.000
_cell.length_c   1.000
_cell.angle_alpha   90.00
_cell.angle_beta   90.00
_cell.angle_gamma   90.00
#
_symmetry.space_group_name_H-M   'P 1'
#
loop_
_entity.id
_entity.type
_entity.pdbx_description
1 polymer ?
#
loop_
_entity_poly.entity_id
_entity_poly.type
_entity_poly.pdbx_seq_one_letter_code
_entity_poly.pdbx_strand_id
1 'polypeptide(L)'
;VCINISNLYHTYEYSKETMRGKSELKQEGAAASQTSSGLDRDYITNWSYGIGETLTLLVPNVKGGGSGSTMSQSEAAMAKANPMYNGIYSQFPRQYFGEQPWTAGPVYVGAFVMFLFVLGCFIVKGPLKWALLGATIFSILLSWGKNFMGLTDFFIDYVPMYNKFRAVSSILVIAEFTIPLLAIFALKEILNKPDTLKLKENRGGVIATLVLTAGVALLSLIHISE
;
A
#
# COMPACT_ATOMS: atom_id res chain seq x y z
N VAL A 1 19.02 -1.85 -18.36
CA VAL A 1 20.05 -2.22 -17.35
C VAL A 1 21.43 -1.77 -17.83
N CYS A 2 21.87 -2.10 -19.07
CA CYS A 2 23.22 -1.76 -19.56
C CYS A 2 23.54 -0.25 -19.54
N ILE A 3 22.58 0.63 -19.80
CA ILE A 3 22.77 2.10 -19.81
C ILE A 3 23.16 2.62 -18.41
N ASN A 4 22.65 2.00 -17.35
CA ASN A 4 22.86 2.43 -15.97
C ASN A 4 23.84 1.54 -15.20
N ILE A 5 24.59 0.64 -15.88
CA ILE A 5 25.44 -0.35 -15.23
C ILE A 5 26.55 0.31 -14.39
N SER A 6 27.10 1.42 -14.86
CA SER A 6 28.12 2.17 -14.14
C SER A 6 27.58 2.72 -12.81
N ASN A 7 26.39 3.36 -12.82
CA ASN A 7 25.77 3.89 -11.63
C ASN A 7 25.38 2.77 -10.65
N LEU A 8 24.87 1.66 -11.17
CA LEU A 8 24.53 0.48 -10.35
C LEU A 8 25.76 -0.14 -9.71
N TYR A 9 26.87 -0.24 -10.46
CA TYR A 9 28.13 -0.76 -9.96
C TYR A 9 28.69 0.14 -8.85
N HIS A 10 28.78 1.44 -9.06
CA HIS A 10 29.26 2.37 -8.04
C HIS A 10 28.36 2.39 -6.81
N THR A 11 27.03 2.36 -6.99
CA THR A 11 26.10 2.27 -5.87
C THR A 11 26.30 0.98 -5.07
N TYR A 12 26.54 -0.14 -5.75
CA TYR A 12 26.84 -1.42 -5.10
C TYR A 12 28.15 -1.37 -4.31
N GLU A 13 29.24 -0.84 -4.89
CA GLU A 13 30.53 -0.67 -4.21
C GLU A 13 30.39 0.23 -2.97
N TYR A 14 29.78 1.41 -3.13
CA TYR A 14 29.57 2.33 -2.01
C TYR A 14 28.66 1.74 -0.92
N SER A 15 27.71 0.90 -1.27
CA SER A 15 26.80 0.31 -0.29
C SER A 15 27.50 -0.52 0.78
N LYS A 16 28.68 -1.04 0.48
CA LYS A 16 29.48 -1.84 1.41
C LYS A 16 30.06 -1.00 2.56
N GLU A 17 30.35 0.28 2.29
CA GLU A 17 30.95 1.23 3.23
C GLU A 17 29.90 2.14 3.91
N THR A 18 28.63 1.88 3.68
CA THR A 18 27.54 2.65 4.29
C THR A 18 26.86 1.85 5.40
N MET A 19 25.89 2.46 6.09
CA MET A 19 25.02 1.79 7.08
C MET A 19 24.33 0.52 6.54
N ARG A 20 24.35 0.30 5.21
CA ARG A 20 23.84 -0.92 4.56
C ARG A 20 24.88 -2.03 4.47
N GLY A 21 26.13 -1.75 4.78
CA GLY A 21 27.24 -2.72 4.86
C GLY A 21 27.25 -3.49 6.17
N LYS A 22 28.36 -4.16 6.45
CA LYS A 22 28.61 -4.78 7.77
C LYS A 22 28.95 -3.68 8.76
N SER A 23 28.28 -3.65 9.92
CA SER A 23 28.66 -2.75 10.99
C SER A 23 29.99 -3.21 11.63
N GLU A 24 30.97 -2.34 11.67
CA GLU A 24 32.23 -2.58 12.42
C GLU A 24 32.09 -2.23 13.90
N LEU A 25 31.09 -1.39 14.24
CA LEU A 25 30.83 -0.98 15.61
C LEU A 25 29.77 -1.89 16.23
N LYS A 26 30.21 -2.65 17.24
CA LYS A 26 29.29 -3.41 18.10
C LYS A 26 28.73 -2.45 19.16
N GLN A 27 27.47 -2.08 19.06
CA GLN A 27 26.77 -1.42 20.16
C GLN A 27 26.47 -2.46 21.25
N GLU A 28 27.14 -2.36 22.39
CA GLU A 28 26.79 -3.16 23.57
C GLU A 28 25.41 -2.75 24.05
N GLY A 29 24.45 -3.68 24.03
CA GLY A 29 23.11 -3.49 24.56
C GLY A 29 21.94 -3.57 23.57
N ALA A 30 22.16 -3.58 22.25
CA ALA A 30 21.11 -3.66 21.23
C ALA A 30 20.97 -5.08 20.63
N ALA A 31 20.88 -6.11 21.48
CA ALA A 31 21.07 -7.50 21.06
C ALA A 31 19.93 -8.11 20.24
N ALA A 32 18.77 -7.47 20.10
CA ALA A 32 17.60 -8.08 19.47
C ALA A 32 17.24 -7.52 18.07
N SER A 33 17.76 -6.34 17.69
CA SER A 33 17.35 -5.61 16.49
C SER A 33 18.37 -5.66 15.34
N GLN A 34 19.62 -6.06 15.61
CA GLN A 34 20.70 -6.02 14.62
C GLN A 34 20.68 -7.24 13.69
N THR A 35 20.56 -6.99 12.39
CA THR A 35 20.89 -7.98 11.37
C THR A 35 22.41 -8.14 11.27
N SER A 36 22.90 -9.35 11.00
CA SER A 36 24.34 -9.63 10.87
C SER A 36 25.03 -8.85 9.73
N SER A 37 24.27 -8.33 8.80
CA SER A 37 24.71 -7.41 7.74
C SER A 37 23.50 -6.71 7.14
N GLY A 38 23.51 -5.37 7.14
CA GLY A 38 22.41 -4.58 6.57
C GLY A 38 21.84 -3.57 7.56
N LEU A 39 20.67 -3.04 7.23
CA LEU A 39 19.97 -2.08 8.07
C LEU A 39 19.35 -2.78 9.29
N ASP A 40 19.16 -2.02 10.35
CA ASP A 40 18.41 -2.45 11.53
C ASP A 40 16.95 -2.81 11.18
N ARG A 41 16.39 -3.82 11.85
CA ARG A 41 15.02 -4.30 11.59
C ARG A 41 13.97 -3.20 11.79
N ASP A 42 14.10 -2.42 12.86
CA ASP A 42 13.18 -1.32 13.14
C ASP A 42 13.29 -0.24 12.08
N TYR A 43 14.51 0.01 11.58
CA TYR A 43 14.73 0.98 10.51
C TYR A 43 14.17 0.49 9.16
N ILE A 44 14.31 -0.80 8.83
CA ILE A 44 13.71 -1.40 7.62
C ILE A 44 12.20 -1.26 7.64
N THR A 45 11.57 -1.56 8.78
CA THR A 45 10.13 -1.63 8.95
C THR A 45 9.47 -0.32 9.39
N ASN A 46 10.23 0.75 9.54
CA ASN A 46 9.71 2.04 10.01
C ASN A 46 8.58 2.59 9.10
N TRP A 47 8.69 2.40 7.78
CA TRP A 47 7.64 2.74 6.81
C TRP A 47 6.76 1.53 6.49
N SER A 48 6.23 0.86 7.49
CA SER A 48 5.25 -0.20 7.32
C SER A 48 3.86 0.39 7.09
N TYR A 49 3.12 -0.25 6.19
CA TYR A 49 1.74 0.10 5.91
C TYR A 49 0.83 -0.47 6.99
N GLY A 50 -0.11 0.33 7.49
CA GLY A 50 -1.08 -0.15 8.46
C GLY A 50 -2.08 -1.12 7.80
N ILE A 51 -2.49 -2.17 8.53
CA ILE A 51 -3.50 -3.10 8.01
C ILE A 51 -4.77 -2.36 7.62
N GLY A 52 -5.23 -1.42 8.46
CA GLY A 52 -6.38 -0.56 8.17
C GLY A 52 -6.14 0.42 7.02
N GLU A 53 -4.88 0.79 6.75
CA GLU A 53 -4.53 1.64 5.62
C GLU A 53 -4.75 0.95 4.27
N THR A 54 -4.79 -0.39 4.23
CA THR A 54 -5.08 -1.14 2.99
C THR A 54 -6.43 -0.73 2.38
N LEU A 55 -7.38 -0.26 3.19
CA LEU A 55 -8.65 0.26 2.70
C LEU A 55 -8.51 1.52 1.85
N THR A 56 -7.38 2.25 1.93
CA THR A 56 -7.14 3.42 1.07
C THR A 56 -7.04 3.06 -0.41
N LEU A 57 -6.71 1.82 -0.75
CA LEU A 57 -6.74 1.34 -2.14
C LEU A 57 -8.13 1.48 -2.77
N LEU A 58 -9.19 1.37 -1.96
CA LEU A 58 -10.60 1.48 -2.39
C LEU A 58 -11.20 2.85 -2.06
N VAL A 59 -10.97 3.34 -0.84
CA VAL A 59 -11.57 4.57 -0.31
C VAL A 59 -10.43 5.54 0.06
N PRO A 60 -10.28 6.66 -0.66
CA PRO A 60 -9.23 7.62 -0.36
C PRO A 60 -9.41 8.22 1.03
N ASN A 61 -8.31 8.60 1.65
CA ASN A 61 -8.29 9.31 2.92
C ASN A 61 -8.90 8.59 4.15
N VAL A 62 -9.07 7.25 4.11
CA VAL A 62 -9.52 6.46 5.29
C VAL A 62 -8.66 6.72 6.53
N LYS A 63 -7.37 6.94 6.33
CA LYS A 63 -6.42 7.34 7.38
C LYS A 63 -5.96 8.79 7.22
N GLY A 64 -6.79 9.62 6.59
CA GLY A 64 -6.50 11.01 6.31
C GLY A 64 -5.64 11.22 5.06
N GLY A 65 -5.19 12.45 4.87
CA GLY A 65 -4.39 12.86 3.71
C GLY A 65 -2.90 12.65 3.89
N GLY A 66 -2.09 13.53 3.29
CA GLY A 66 -0.64 13.53 3.46
C GLY A 66 -0.20 14.12 4.80
N SER A 67 0.97 13.73 5.27
CA SER A 67 1.55 14.24 6.52
C SER A 67 1.87 15.74 6.48
N GLY A 68 2.03 16.31 5.29
CA GLY A 68 2.23 17.74 5.10
C GLY A 68 0.95 18.55 4.95
N SER A 69 -0.22 17.89 4.84
CA SER A 69 -1.51 18.56 4.72
C SER A 69 -2.03 18.99 6.09
N THR A 70 -2.56 20.22 6.16
CA THR A 70 -3.18 20.76 7.36
C THR A 70 -4.70 20.81 7.21
N MET A 71 -5.42 20.83 8.33
CA MET A 71 -6.88 20.91 8.35
C MET A 71 -7.43 22.15 7.64
N SER A 72 -6.65 23.25 7.62
CA SER A 72 -7.01 24.47 6.92
C SER A 72 -7.11 24.33 5.40
N GLN A 73 -6.54 23.26 4.82
CA GLN A 73 -6.62 22.98 3.38
C GLN A 73 -7.91 22.26 2.98
N SER A 74 -8.72 21.83 3.94
CA SER A 74 -10.00 21.17 3.70
C SER A 74 -11.16 22.15 3.94
N GLU A 75 -11.83 22.57 2.86
CA GLU A 75 -13.00 23.45 2.96
C GLU A 75 -14.11 22.84 3.81
N ALA A 76 -14.36 21.52 3.67
CA ALA A 76 -15.38 20.82 4.44
C ALA A 76 -15.05 20.75 5.93
N ALA A 77 -13.77 20.57 6.30
CA ALA A 77 -13.33 20.60 7.69
C ALA A 77 -13.44 22.00 8.27
N MET A 78 -13.02 23.02 7.52
CA MET A 78 -13.08 24.42 7.96
C MET A 78 -14.52 24.94 8.10
N ALA A 79 -15.46 24.46 7.30
CA ALA A 79 -16.87 24.81 7.42
C ALA A 79 -17.50 24.34 8.75
N LYS A 80 -17.00 23.22 9.31
CA LYS A 80 -17.44 22.68 10.59
C LYS A 80 -16.57 23.15 11.78
N ALA A 81 -15.44 23.75 11.51
CA ALA A 81 -14.49 24.16 12.53
C ALA A 81 -14.92 25.45 13.26
N ASN A 82 -14.59 25.54 14.55
CA ASN A 82 -14.84 26.77 15.30
C ASN A 82 -13.83 27.85 14.87
N PRO A 83 -14.30 29.03 14.37
CA PRO A 83 -13.44 30.09 13.87
C PRO A 83 -12.39 30.60 14.90
N MET A 84 -12.67 30.44 16.19
CA MET A 84 -11.76 30.82 17.28
C MET A 84 -10.40 30.10 17.22
N TYR A 85 -10.35 28.90 16.62
CA TYR A 85 -9.16 28.06 16.52
C TYR A 85 -8.50 28.05 15.13
N ASN A 86 -8.86 28.97 14.24
CA ASN A 86 -8.32 29.00 12.87
C ASN A 86 -6.78 29.07 12.82
N GLY A 87 -6.15 29.80 13.76
CA GLY A 87 -4.69 29.84 13.88
C GLY A 87 -4.05 28.50 14.21
N ILE A 88 -4.76 27.66 14.98
CA ILE A 88 -4.31 26.31 15.35
C ILE A 88 -4.46 25.37 14.16
N TYR A 89 -5.57 25.43 13.43
CA TYR A 89 -5.84 24.58 12.27
C TYR A 89 -4.89 24.81 11.11
N SER A 90 -4.25 25.98 11.00
CA SER A 90 -3.23 26.28 10.00
C SER A 90 -1.84 25.73 10.34
N GLN A 91 -1.55 25.58 11.65
CA GLN A 91 -0.26 25.08 12.14
C GLN A 91 -0.31 23.61 12.54
N PHE A 92 -1.43 23.14 13.05
CA PHE A 92 -1.79 21.80 13.50
C PHE A 92 -3.23 21.55 13.05
N PRO A 93 -3.71 20.35 12.99
CA PRO A 93 -3.12 19.03 12.99
C PRO A 93 -2.85 18.53 11.57
N ARG A 94 -1.91 17.61 11.49
CA ARG A 94 -1.68 16.82 10.27
C ARG A 94 -2.92 16.01 9.95
N GLN A 95 -3.27 15.90 8.68
CA GLN A 95 -4.43 15.12 8.23
C GLN A 95 -4.16 13.61 8.15
N TYR A 96 -2.94 13.16 8.41
CA TYR A 96 -2.58 11.76 8.35
C TYR A 96 -2.62 11.11 9.74
N PHE A 97 -3.38 10.03 9.85
CA PHE A 97 -3.61 9.23 11.06
C PHE A 97 -3.21 7.76 10.86
N GLY A 98 -2.35 7.47 9.89
CA GLY A 98 -1.82 6.13 9.65
C GLY A 98 -0.58 5.82 10.47
N GLU A 99 0.04 4.68 10.16
CA GLU A 99 1.16 4.14 10.94
C GLU A 99 2.54 4.53 10.41
N GLN A 100 2.61 5.11 9.22
CA GLN A 100 3.87 5.55 8.64
C GLN A 100 4.34 6.84 9.29
N PRO A 101 5.66 7.03 9.52
CA PRO A 101 6.19 8.27 10.12
C PRO A 101 5.87 9.52 9.30
N TRP A 102 5.85 9.34 7.98
CA TRP A 102 5.53 10.39 7.02
C TRP A 102 5.04 9.77 5.71
N THR A 103 4.05 10.40 5.08
CA THR A 103 3.56 10.05 3.74
C THR A 103 3.18 11.30 2.96
N ALA A 104 3.43 11.28 1.65
CA ALA A 104 2.97 12.34 0.74
C ALA A 104 1.45 12.28 0.50
N GLY A 105 0.84 11.12 0.68
CA GLY A 105 -0.59 10.90 0.52
C GLY A 105 -0.93 9.40 0.52
N PRO A 106 -2.22 9.07 0.54
CA PRO A 106 -2.68 7.70 0.53
C PRO A 106 -2.41 7.02 -0.82
N VAL A 107 -2.11 5.73 -0.79
CA VAL A 107 -2.08 4.88 -1.99
C VAL A 107 -3.52 4.59 -2.40
N TYR A 108 -3.95 5.08 -3.56
CA TYR A 108 -5.33 4.97 -4.04
C TYR A 108 -5.38 4.58 -5.50
N VAL A 109 -5.99 3.44 -5.82
CA VAL A 109 -6.11 2.93 -7.19
C VAL A 109 -7.43 3.31 -7.88
N GLY A 110 -8.37 3.85 -7.15
CA GLY A 110 -9.69 4.22 -7.66
C GLY A 110 -10.78 3.19 -7.34
N ALA A 111 -11.92 3.67 -6.80
CA ALA A 111 -13.02 2.80 -6.39
C ALA A 111 -13.59 1.99 -7.57
N PHE A 112 -13.71 2.61 -8.75
CA PHE A 112 -14.18 1.92 -9.95
C PHE A 112 -13.18 0.87 -10.46
N VAL A 113 -11.88 1.16 -10.40
CA VAL A 113 -10.82 0.22 -10.76
C VAL A 113 -10.82 -0.97 -9.79
N MET A 114 -10.98 -0.70 -8.50
CA MET A 114 -11.08 -1.75 -7.47
C MET A 114 -12.33 -2.61 -7.68
N PHE A 115 -13.47 -1.99 -8.03
CA PHE A 115 -14.68 -2.73 -8.41
C PHE A 115 -14.42 -3.68 -9.57
N LEU A 116 -13.81 -3.20 -10.66
CA LEU A 116 -13.48 -4.02 -11.80
C LEU A 116 -12.43 -5.10 -11.48
N PHE A 117 -11.46 -4.81 -10.61
CA PHE A 117 -10.50 -5.79 -10.14
C PHE A 117 -11.18 -6.95 -9.40
N VAL A 118 -12.04 -6.65 -8.42
CA VAL A 118 -12.77 -7.67 -7.67
C VAL A 118 -13.68 -8.46 -8.60
N LEU A 119 -14.39 -7.80 -9.51
CA LEU A 119 -15.20 -8.46 -10.53
C LEU A 119 -14.34 -9.37 -11.42
N GLY A 120 -13.15 -8.91 -11.80
CA GLY A 120 -12.19 -9.67 -12.58
C GLY A 120 -11.76 -10.98 -11.92
N CYS A 121 -11.67 -11.00 -10.60
CA CYS A 121 -11.39 -12.24 -9.87
C CYS A 121 -12.45 -13.33 -10.12
N PHE A 122 -13.67 -12.96 -10.43
CA PHE A 122 -14.76 -13.91 -10.71
C PHE A 122 -14.90 -14.21 -12.20
N ILE A 123 -14.92 -13.19 -13.07
CA ILE A 123 -15.29 -13.36 -14.48
C ILE A 123 -14.12 -13.66 -15.42
N VAL A 124 -12.89 -13.20 -15.09
CA VAL A 124 -11.72 -13.46 -15.93
C VAL A 124 -11.28 -14.91 -15.79
N LYS A 125 -11.07 -15.60 -16.92
CA LYS A 125 -10.63 -17.00 -16.95
C LYS A 125 -9.13 -17.08 -17.31
N GLY A 126 -8.48 -18.15 -16.84
CA GLY A 126 -7.09 -18.46 -17.18
C GLY A 126 -6.09 -18.26 -16.03
N PRO A 127 -4.85 -18.72 -16.19
CA PRO A 127 -3.83 -18.74 -15.13
C PRO A 127 -3.32 -17.33 -14.76
N LEU A 128 -3.33 -16.40 -15.72
CA LEU A 128 -2.84 -15.03 -15.50
C LEU A 128 -3.60 -14.31 -14.39
N LYS A 129 -4.92 -14.56 -14.27
CA LYS A 129 -5.73 -14.03 -13.16
C LYS A 129 -5.13 -14.38 -11.80
N TRP A 130 -4.77 -15.66 -11.62
CA TRP A 130 -4.23 -16.12 -10.34
C TRP A 130 -2.85 -15.56 -10.05
N ALA A 131 -2.01 -15.39 -11.09
CA ALA A 131 -0.72 -14.73 -10.95
C ALA A 131 -0.86 -13.27 -10.52
N LEU A 132 -1.76 -12.50 -11.15
CA LEU A 132 -2.02 -11.11 -10.79
C LEU A 132 -2.63 -10.98 -9.39
N LEU A 133 -3.60 -11.82 -9.05
CA LEU A 133 -4.20 -11.84 -7.72
C LEU A 133 -3.18 -12.21 -6.65
N GLY A 134 -2.37 -13.25 -6.90
CA GLY A 134 -1.30 -13.66 -5.99
C GLY A 134 -0.26 -12.57 -5.78
N ALA A 135 0.19 -11.91 -6.84
CA ALA A 135 1.13 -10.79 -6.76
C ALA A 135 0.53 -9.60 -5.98
N THR A 136 -0.75 -9.28 -6.19
CA THR A 136 -1.46 -8.23 -5.42
C THR A 136 -1.49 -8.55 -3.94
N ILE A 137 -1.99 -9.73 -3.56
CA ILE A 137 -2.08 -10.16 -2.15
C ILE A 137 -0.69 -10.17 -1.52
N PHE A 138 0.29 -10.73 -2.21
CA PHE A 138 1.65 -10.83 -1.70
C PHE A 138 2.30 -9.46 -1.47
N SER A 139 2.11 -8.51 -2.38
CA SER A 139 2.63 -7.15 -2.20
C SER A 139 1.96 -6.43 -1.03
N ILE A 140 0.66 -6.62 -0.83
CA ILE A 140 -0.07 -6.07 0.32
C ILE A 140 0.47 -6.66 1.63
N LEU A 141 0.62 -8.00 1.72
CA LEU A 141 1.14 -8.66 2.92
C LEU A 141 2.57 -8.19 3.27
N LEU A 142 3.43 -8.05 2.27
CA LEU A 142 4.79 -7.53 2.48
C LEU A 142 4.80 -6.06 2.88
N SER A 143 3.86 -5.25 2.39
CA SER A 143 3.79 -3.82 2.74
C SER A 143 3.45 -3.60 4.22
N TRP A 144 2.79 -4.55 4.88
CA TRP A 144 2.46 -4.46 6.30
C TRP A 144 3.69 -4.49 7.21
N GLY A 145 4.84 -4.95 6.75
CA GLY A 145 6.12 -4.90 7.45
C GLY A 145 6.02 -5.29 8.92
N LYS A 146 6.14 -4.31 9.85
CA LYS A 146 6.05 -4.55 11.30
C LYS A 146 4.72 -5.15 11.75
N ASN A 147 3.64 -4.94 10.99
CA ASN A 147 2.31 -5.48 11.31
C ASN A 147 2.16 -6.95 10.90
N PHE A 148 3.15 -7.49 10.15
CA PHE A 148 3.21 -8.92 9.79
C PHE A 148 4.66 -9.43 9.82
N MET A 149 5.28 -9.35 11.00
CA MET A 149 6.70 -9.66 11.19
C MET A 149 7.09 -11.06 10.75
N GLY A 150 6.23 -12.08 10.92
CA GLY A 150 6.58 -13.44 10.51
C GLY A 150 6.98 -13.58 9.04
N LEU A 151 6.29 -12.87 8.13
CA LEU A 151 6.66 -12.82 6.72
C LEU A 151 7.86 -11.88 6.51
N THR A 152 7.87 -10.74 7.17
CA THR A 152 8.91 -9.72 7.02
C THR A 152 10.27 -10.24 7.48
N ASP A 153 10.35 -10.93 8.60
CA ASP A 153 11.57 -11.55 9.12
C ASP A 153 12.13 -12.60 8.15
N PHE A 154 11.23 -13.44 7.60
CA PHE A 154 11.66 -14.40 6.58
C PHE A 154 12.33 -13.69 5.38
N PHE A 155 11.77 -12.55 4.94
CA PHE A 155 12.36 -11.79 3.83
C PHE A 155 13.66 -11.10 4.22
N ILE A 156 13.76 -10.54 5.43
CA ILE A 156 14.98 -9.90 5.93
C ILE A 156 16.12 -10.91 6.02
N ASP A 157 15.85 -12.14 6.48
CA ASP A 157 16.87 -13.13 6.77
C ASP A 157 17.28 -13.95 5.54
N TYR A 158 16.33 -14.26 4.64
CA TYR A 158 16.56 -15.20 3.55
C TYR A 158 16.55 -14.59 2.15
N VAL A 159 15.95 -13.42 1.96
CA VAL A 159 15.91 -12.80 0.62
C VAL A 159 17.10 -11.86 0.44
N PRO A 160 17.98 -12.15 -0.53
CA PRO A 160 19.15 -11.29 -0.79
C PRO A 160 18.73 -9.84 -1.03
N MET A 161 19.49 -8.92 -0.42
CA MET A 161 19.31 -7.47 -0.53
C MET A 161 18.05 -6.89 0.11
N TYR A 162 17.08 -7.67 0.56
CA TYR A 162 15.89 -7.13 1.20
C TYR A 162 16.22 -6.25 2.41
N ASN A 163 17.21 -6.68 3.22
CA ASN A 163 17.73 -5.95 4.38
C ASN A 163 18.56 -4.70 4.04
N LYS A 164 18.69 -4.32 2.78
CA LYS A 164 19.38 -3.12 2.33
C LYS A 164 18.43 -1.94 2.06
N PHE A 165 17.14 -2.20 2.02
CA PHE A 165 16.11 -1.20 1.74
C PHE A 165 15.30 -0.91 2.98
N ARG A 166 14.81 0.32 3.07
CA ARG A 166 13.77 0.74 4.02
C ARG A 166 12.48 1.02 3.25
N ALA A 167 11.41 1.33 3.97
CA ALA A 167 10.11 1.64 3.39
C ALA A 167 9.50 0.45 2.65
N VAL A 168 9.23 -0.61 3.42
CA VAL A 168 8.58 -1.84 2.93
C VAL A 168 7.24 -1.57 2.25
N SER A 169 6.55 -0.47 2.60
CA SER A 169 5.32 -0.03 1.92
C SER A 169 5.49 0.26 0.43
N SER A 170 6.71 0.56 -0.04
CA SER A 170 6.99 0.79 -1.47
C SER A 170 6.65 -0.41 -2.36
N ILE A 171 6.56 -1.62 -1.80
CA ILE A 171 6.18 -2.84 -2.54
C ILE A 171 4.75 -2.76 -3.09
N LEU A 172 3.90 -1.86 -2.57
CA LEU A 172 2.54 -1.64 -3.06
C LEU A 172 2.49 -1.19 -4.52
N VAL A 173 3.60 -0.71 -5.09
CA VAL A 173 3.70 -0.42 -6.54
C VAL A 173 3.30 -1.64 -7.39
N ILE A 174 3.52 -2.86 -6.88
CA ILE A 174 3.08 -4.08 -7.57
C ILE A 174 1.55 -4.16 -7.56
N ALA A 175 0.90 -3.88 -6.42
CA ALA A 175 -0.56 -3.84 -6.34
C ALA A 175 -1.14 -2.71 -7.21
N GLU A 176 -0.52 -1.53 -7.23
CA GLU A 176 -0.92 -0.40 -8.09
C GLU A 176 -0.85 -0.73 -9.58
N PHE A 177 0.00 -1.66 -9.98
CA PHE A 177 0.08 -2.15 -11.35
C PHE A 177 -0.88 -3.33 -11.61
N THR A 178 -0.92 -4.32 -10.73
CA THR A 178 -1.66 -5.57 -10.96
C THR A 178 -3.17 -5.38 -10.81
N ILE A 179 -3.62 -4.50 -9.92
CA ILE A 179 -5.04 -4.19 -9.74
C ILE A 179 -5.64 -3.58 -11.01
N PRO A 180 -5.11 -2.49 -11.59
CA PRO A 180 -5.64 -1.95 -12.85
C PRO A 180 -5.51 -2.93 -14.01
N LEU A 181 -4.46 -3.72 -14.06
CA LEU A 181 -4.27 -4.69 -15.13
C LEU A 181 -5.38 -5.75 -15.13
N LEU A 182 -5.71 -6.33 -13.97
CA LEU A 182 -6.82 -7.29 -13.88
C LEU A 182 -8.18 -6.61 -14.12
N ALA A 183 -8.33 -5.36 -13.71
CA ALA A 183 -9.53 -4.55 -14.00
C ALA A 183 -9.73 -4.35 -15.52
N ILE A 184 -8.66 -4.11 -16.27
CA ILE A 184 -8.71 -4.01 -17.73
C ILE A 184 -9.11 -5.34 -18.36
N PHE A 185 -8.62 -6.47 -17.86
CA PHE A 185 -9.05 -7.79 -18.34
C PHE A 185 -10.53 -8.05 -18.04
N ALA A 186 -11.03 -7.62 -16.89
CA ALA A 186 -12.46 -7.70 -16.58
C ALA A 186 -13.29 -6.87 -17.56
N LEU A 187 -12.88 -5.64 -17.82
CA LEU A 187 -13.54 -4.74 -18.76
C LEU A 187 -13.54 -5.35 -20.19
N LYS A 188 -12.40 -5.89 -20.63
CA LYS A 188 -12.28 -6.59 -21.90
C LYS A 188 -13.27 -7.77 -22.02
N GLU A 189 -13.39 -8.57 -20.95
CA GLU A 189 -14.33 -9.73 -20.94
C GLU A 189 -15.78 -9.26 -21.07
N ILE A 190 -16.16 -8.17 -20.35
CA ILE A 190 -17.49 -7.58 -20.39
C ILE A 190 -17.80 -7.02 -21.80
N LEU A 191 -16.89 -6.29 -22.40
CA LEU A 191 -17.07 -5.70 -23.73
C LEU A 191 -17.19 -6.74 -24.83
N ASN A 192 -16.38 -7.81 -24.74
CA ASN A 192 -16.40 -8.88 -25.74
C ASN A 192 -17.62 -9.80 -25.57
N LYS A 193 -18.11 -9.96 -24.36
CA LYS A 193 -19.24 -10.85 -24.03
C LYS A 193 -20.18 -10.16 -23.04
N PRO A 194 -21.06 -9.27 -23.48
CA PRO A 194 -21.93 -8.48 -22.58
C PRO A 194 -22.83 -9.33 -21.68
N ASP A 195 -23.20 -10.53 -22.14
CA ASP A 195 -24.03 -11.44 -21.35
C ASP A 195 -23.31 -12.14 -20.20
N THR A 196 -21.98 -11.99 -20.10
CA THR A 196 -21.16 -12.60 -19.02
C THR A 196 -21.70 -12.26 -17.64
N LEU A 197 -22.17 -11.03 -17.42
CA LEU A 197 -22.72 -10.59 -16.14
C LEU A 197 -24.09 -11.19 -15.83
N LYS A 198 -24.85 -11.61 -16.85
CA LYS A 198 -26.19 -12.19 -16.72
C LYS A 198 -26.14 -13.71 -16.45
N LEU A 199 -25.01 -14.35 -16.69
CA LEU A 199 -24.84 -15.78 -16.48
C LEU A 199 -25.09 -16.11 -14.99
N LYS A 200 -25.87 -17.17 -14.74
CA LYS A 200 -26.17 -17.64 -13.37
C LYS A 200 -24.90 -17.92 -12.57
N GLU A 201 -23.88 -18.46 -13.22
CA GLU A 201 -22.58 -18.78 -12.60
C GLU A 201 -21.84 -17.54 -12.08
N ASN A 202 -22.01 -16.38 -12.74
CA ASN A 202 -21.32 -15.12 -12.38
C ASN A 202 -22.15 -14.24 -11.44
N ARG A 203 -23.43 -14.54 -11.24
CA ARG A 203 -24.33 -13.71 -10.42
C ARG A 203 -23.85 -13.57 -8.97
N GLY A 204 -23.37 -14.64 -8.37
CA GLY A 204 -22.77 -14.61 -7.03
C GLY A 204 -21.53 -13.69 -6.97
N GLY A 205 -20.67 -13.78 -7.98
CA GLY A 205 -19.49 -12.93 -8.10
C GLY A 205 -19.83 -11.44 -8.26
N VAL A 206 -20.84 -11.12 -9.05
CA VAL A 206 -21.33 -9.73 -9.22
C VAL A 206 -21.87 -9.18 -7.89
N ILE A 207 -22.69 -9.95 -7.18
CA ILE A 207 -23.22 -9.55 -5.87
C ILE A 207 -22.09 -9.37 -4.86
N ALA A 208 -21.17 -10.33 -4.78
CA ALA A 208 -20.00 -10.24 -3.89
C ALA A 208 -19.15 -9.00 -4.19
N THR A 209 -18.94 -8.69 -5.46
CA THR A 209 -18.22 -7.48 -5.88
C THR A 209 -18.91 -6.22 -5.40
N LEU A 210 -20.22 -6.11 -5.60
CA LEU A 210 -21.01 -4.96 -5.15
C LEU A 210 -20.94 -4.80 -3.63
N VAL A 211 -21.06 -5.89 -2.87
CA VAL A 211 -20.99 -5.83 -1.41
C VAL A 211 -19.59 -5.43 -0.94
N LEU A 212 -18.55 -6.02 -1.51
CA LEU A 212 -17.16 -5.77 -1.09
C LEU A 212 -16.64 -4.38 -1.48
N THR A 213 -17.16 -3.79 -2.53
CA THR A 213 -16.67 -2.47 -3.00
C THR A 213 -17.63 -1.35 -2.67
N ALA A 214 -18.84 -1.38 -3.20
CA ALA A 214 -19.85 -0.34 -2.93
C ALA A 214 -20.31 -0.37 -1.47
N GLY A 215 -20.49 -1.56 -0.88
CA GLY A 215 -20.84 -1.70 0.53
C GLY A 215 -19.80 -1.08 1.46
N VAL A 216 -18.52 -1.39 1.26
CA VAL A 216 -17.42 -0.81 2.05
C VAL A 216 -17.31 0.70 1.82
N ALA A 217 -17.46 1.17 0.58
CA ALA A 217 -17.44 2.61 0.27
C ALA A 217 -18.59 3.36 0.95
N LEU A 218 -19.80 2.79 0.96
CA LEU A 218 -20.95 3.38 1.65
C LEU A 218 -20.77 3.41 3.17
N LEU A 219 -20.26 2.33 3.77
CA LEU A 219 -19.96 2.32 5.21
C LEU A 219 -18.93 3.38 5.57
N SER A 220 -17.91 3.57 4.73
CA SER A 220 -16.92 4.62 4.93
C SER A 220 -17.53 6.03 4.86
N LEU A 221 -18.45 6.28 3.93
CA LEU A 221 -19.16 7.57 3.83
C LEU A 221 -19.99 7.87 5.08
N ILE A 222 -20.67 6.87 5.63
CA ILE A 222 -21.48 7.02 6.85
C ILE A 222 -20.56 7.36 8.03
N HIS A 223 -19.44 6.68 8.16
CA HIS A 223 -18.49 6.89 9.27
C HIS A 223 -17.77 8.27 9.20
N ILE A 224 -17.56 8.82 8.00
CA ILE A 224 -16.95 10.14 7.82
C ILE A 224 -17.97 11.28 8.06
N SER A 225 -19.27 11.01 7.94
CA SER A 225 -20.33 12.01 8.11
C SER A 225 -20.71 12.26 9.59
N GLU A 226 -20.32 11.39 10.51
CA GLU A 226 -20.46 11.56 11.96
C GLU A 226 -19.24 12.28 12.56
#